data_eb9e1395e13da4d5a163cd7a28e415e2
#
_entry.id   eb9e1395e13da4d5a163cd7a28e415e2
#
_cell.length_a   1.000
_cell.length_b   1.000
_cell.length_c   1.000
_cell.angle_alpha   90.00
_cell.angle_beta   90.00
_cell.angle_gamma   90.00
#
_symmetry.space_group_name_H-M   'P 1'
#
loop_
_entity.id
_entity.type
_entity.pdbx_description
1 polymer ?
#
loop_
_entity_poly.entity_id
_entity_poly.type
_entity_poly.pdbx_seq_one_letter_code
_entity_poly.pdbx_strand_id
1 'polypeptide(L)'
;MARRRAWLFDVDGTLALRAPGGRGPYDWDRVHEDLPNEPVLAVARALLDAGDELVFASGRNVVCHDATTDFITAHLHGRLSREVVKHSLYLRPDTDEWRYARDVDLKRHLFYVLIQPRFNVIAAFDDRNQVVDLWRNVVGIPCLQVSNGNF
;
A
#
# COMPACT_ATOMS: atom_id res chain seq x y z
N MET A 1 -7.40 -23.58 -7.11
CA MET A 1 -6.86 -23.33 -5.75
C MET A 1 -7.54 -22.10 -5.17
N ALA A 2 -7.93 -22.15 -3.90
CA ALA A 2 -8.55 -20.99 -3.24
C ALA A 2 -7.53 -19.84 -3.12
N ARG A 3 -7.99 -18.62 -3.38
CA ARG A 3 -7.17 -17.42 -3.20
C ARG A 3 -6.90 -17.21 -1.70
N ARG A 4 -5.69 -16.76 -1.38
CA ARG A 4 -5.28 -16.50 0.00
C ARG A 4 -5.97 -15.25 0.54
N ARG A 5 -6.44 -15.33 1.76
CA ARG A 5 -7.07 -14.23 2.49
C ARG A 5 -6.02 -13.16 2.82
N ALA A 6 -6.28 -11.91 2.47
CA ALA A 6 -5.32 -10.84 2.68
C ALA A 6 -5.99 -9.50 3.04
N TRP A 7 -5.24 -8.66 3.74
CA TRP A 7 -5.57 -7.25 4.01
C TRP A 7 -4.73 -6.36 3.13
N LEU A 8 -5.36 -5.38 2.49
CA LEU A 8 -4.71 -4.46 1.56
C LEU A 8 -4.33 -3.16 2.27
N PHE A 9 -3.06 -2.78 2.19
CA PHE A 9 -2.56 -1.53 2.77
C PHE A 9 -2.03 -0.61 1.66
N ASP A 10 -2.45 0.67 1.69
CA ASP A 10 -1.74 1.75 1.05
C ASP A 10 -0.42 2.03 1.77
N VAL A 11 0.50 2.76 1.15
CA VAL A 11 1.80 3.09 1.74
C VAL A 11 1.85 4.56 2.19
N ASP A 12 1.82 5.52 1.26
CA ASP A 12 1.93 6.94 1.61
C ASP A 12 0.71 7.46 2.37
N GLY A 13 0.93 8.00 3.56
CA GLY A 13 -0.14 8.47 4.45
C GLY A 13 -0.80 7.35 5.26
N THR A 14 -0.47 6.10 4.99
CA THR A 14 -1.02 4.93 5.68
C THR A 14 0.05 4.23 6.51
N LEU A 15 1.05 3.60 5.90
CA LEU A 15 2.18 2.96 6.59
C LEU A 15 3.36 3.91 6.80
N ALA A 16 3.56 4.82 5.85
CA ALA A 16 4.69 5.75 5.81
C ALA A 16 4.19 7.19 5.80
N LEU A 17 4.81 8.04 6.60
CA LEU A 17 4.53 9.47 6.68
C LEU A 17 5.73 10.24 6.19
N ARG A 18 5.52 11.26 5.36
CA ARG A 18 6.61 12.16 4.97
C ARG A 18 7.08 12.95 6.20
N ALA A 19 8.39 13.02 6.40
CA ALA A 19 8.97 13.81 7.48
C ALA A 19 8.62 15.30 7.28
N PRO A 20 8.35 16.06 8.35
CA PRO A 20 8.15 17.51 8.26
C PRO A 20 9.38 18.17 7.63
N GLY A 21 9.18 18.98 6.57
CA GLY A 21 10.27 19.59 5.81
C GLY A 21 11.10 18.61 4.99
N GLY A 22 10.66 17.36 4.88
CA GLY A 22 11.33 16.32 4.10
C GLY A 22 11.02 16.35 2.60
N ARG A 23 10.99 15.18 2.00
CA ARG A 23 10.77 15.01 0.57
C ARG A 23 9.43 15.53 0.08
N GLY A 24 9.37 15.95 -1.19
CA GLY A 24 8.11 16.18 -1.89
C GLY A 24 7.42 14.88 -2.29
N PRO A 25 6.16 14.97 -2.77
CA PRO A 25 5.36 13.78 -3.06
C PRO A 25 5.88 12.93 -4.21
N TYR A 26 6.75 13.46 -5.06
CA TYR A 26 7.32 12.78 -6.22
C TYR A 26 8.84 12.61 -6.16
N ASP A 27 9.44 12.91 -5.01
CA ASP A 27 10.89 12.73 -4.79
C ASP A 27 11.16 11.28 -4.39
N TRP A 28 11.08 10.38 -5.36
CA TRP A 28 11.14 8.93 -5.13
C TRP A 28 12.50 8.44 -4.64
N ASP A 29 13.56 9.16 -4.94
CA ASP A 29 14.92 8.89 -4.46
C ASP A 29 15.12 9.19 -2.97
N ARG A 30 14.15 9.88 -2.35
CA ARG A 30 14.19 10.28 -0.95
C ARG A 30 13.15 9.57 -0.06
N VAL A 31 12.50 8.50 -0.56
CA VAL A 31 11.50 7.78 0.25
C VAL A 31 12.08 7.12 1.51
N HIS A 32 13.39 6.92 1.56
CA HIS A 32 14.08 6.44 2.75
C HIS A 32 14.03 7.43 3.93
N GLU A 33 13.66 8.69 3.70
CA GLU A 33 13.47 9.70 4.76
C GLU A 33 12.10 9.60 5.44
N ASP A 34 11.20 8.80 4.92
CA ASP A 34 9.84 8.67 5.46
C ASP A 34 9.86 8.07 6.87
N LEU A 35 8.91 8.52 7.68
CA LEU A 35 8.72 8.06 9.05
C LEU A 35 7.67 6.95 9.12
N PRO A 36 7.80 5.99 10.04
CA PRO A 36 6.77 4.99 10.23
C PRO A 36 5.50 5.58 10.86
N ASN A 37 4.35 5.21 10.32
CA ASN A 37 3.06 5.47 10.96
C ASN A 37 2.78 4.34 11.95
N GLU A 38 3.31 4.45 13.14
CA GLU A 38 3.38 3.37 14.13
C GLU A 38 2.01 2.77 14.48
N PRO A 39 0.93 3.55 14.70
CA PRO A 39 -0.38 2.96 15.00
C PRO A 39 -0.90 2.03 13.90
N VAL A 40 -0.72 2.39 12.63
CA VAL A 40 -1.16 1.57 11.50
C VAL A 40 -0.25 0.35 11.31
N LEU A 41 1.06 0.54 11.48
CA LEU A 41 2.03 -0.56 11.45
C LEU A 41 1.76 -1.58 12.56
N ALA A 42 1.36 -1.12 13.74
CA ALA A 42 0.97 -2.02 14.83
C ALA A 42 -0.23 -2.90 14.44
N VAL A 43 -1.21 -2.34 13.74
CA VAL A 43 -2.33 -3.12 13.20
C VAL A 43 -1.85 -4.14 12.16
N ALA A 44 -0.98 -3.73 11.24
CA ALA A 44 -0.43 -4.63 10.23
C ALA A 44 0.31 -5.81 10.87
N ARG A 45 1.14 -5.56 11.89
CA ARG A 45 1.83 -6.61 12.65
C ARG A 45 0.85 -7.55 13.36
N ALA A 46 -0.20 -7.00 13.97
CA ALA A 46 -1.22 -7.79 14.68
C ALA A 46 -1.98 -8.72 13.71
N LEU A 47 -2.27 -8.27 12.50
CA LEU A 47 -2.92 -9.10 11.48
C LEU A 47 -2.03 -10.26 11.05
N LEU A 48 -0.72 -10.01 10.88
CA LEU A 48 0.26 -11.07 10.59
C LEU A 48 0.35 -12.07 11.74
N ASP A 49 0.37 -11.58 12.98
CA ASP A 49 0.42 -12.45 14.17
C ASP A 49 -0.84 -13.32 14.29
N ALA A 50 -1.98 -12.84 13.77
CA ALA A 50 -3.23 -13.60 13.69
C ALA A 50 -3.26 -14.64 12.57
N GLY A 51 -2.23 -14.69 11.73
CA GLY A 51 -2.12 -15.64 10.62
C GLY A 51 -2.66 -15.14 9.28
N ASP A 52 -3.06 -13.88 9.19
CA ASP A 52 -3.50 -13.27 7.93
C ASP A 52 -2.31 -12.85 7.06
N GLU A 53 -2.56 -12.67 5.76
CA GLU A 53 -1.58 -12.15 4.82
C GLU A 53 -1.82 -10.66 4.57
N LEU A 54 -0.76 -9.96 4.14
CA LEU A 54 -0.83 -8.57 3.72
C LEU A 54 -0.48 -8.43 2.25
N VAL A 55 -1.13 -7.47 1.59
CA VAL A 55 -0.80 -7.00 0.25
C VAL A 55 -0.74 -5.48 0.26
N PHE A 56 0.14 -4.90 -0.52
CA PHE A 56 0.42 -3.47 -0.52
C PHE A 56 0.21 -2.90 -1.92
N ALA A 57 -0.52 -1.78 -2.02
CA ALA A 57 -0.74 -1.06 -3.27
C ALA A 57 -0.54 0.44 -3.06
N SER A 58 0.32 1.05 -3.86
CA SER A 58 0.69 2.44 -3.69
C SER A 58 0.80 3.17 -5.03
N GLY A 59 0.52 4.47 -5.00
CA GLY A 59 0.78 5.36 -6.12
C GLY A 59 2.25 5.69 -6.37
N ARG A 60 3.16 5.21 -5.52
CA ARG A 60 4.61 5.38 -5.71
C ARG A 60 5.05 4.80 -7.05
N ASN A 61 6.00 5.46 -7.69
CA ASN A 61 6.60 4.93 -8.91
C ASN A 61 7.45 3.68 -8.60
N VAL A 62 7.45 2.72 -9.50
CA VAL A 62 8.20 1.46 -9.36
C VAL A 62 9.71 1.67 -9.21
N VAL A 63 10.24 2.83 -9.55
CA VAL A 63 11.68 3.16 -9.35
C VAL A 63 12.09 3.09 -7.88
N CYS A 64 11.16 3.28 -6.94
CA CYS A 64 11.43 3.16 -5.50
C CYS A 64 10.93 1.83 -4.90
N HIS A 65 10.76 0.80 -5.72
CA HIS A 65 10.25 -0.49 -5.26
C HIS A 65 11.14 -1.11 -4.17
N ASP A 66 12.45 -1.11 -4.39
CA ASP A 66 13.39 -1.69 -3.41
C ASP A 66 13.39 -0.90 -2.09
N ALA A 67 13.46 0.42 -2.15
CA ALA A 67 13.43 1.26 -0.94
C ALA A 67 12.12 1.11 -0.16
N THR A 68 11.00 1.01 -0.87
CA THR A 68 9.68 0.80 -0.24
C THR A 68 9.58 -0.60 0.37
N THR A 69 10.09 -1.61 -0.31
CA THR A 69 10.19 -2.98 0.23
C THR A 69 11.01 -3.00 1.52
N ASP A 70 12.15 -2.33 1.54
CA ASP A 70 13.03 -2.26 2.71
C ASP A 70 12.34 -1.56 3.89
N PHE A 71 11.65 -0.46 3.64
CA PHE A 71 10.87 0.24 4.65
C PHE A 71 9.81 -0.67 5.29
N ILE A 72 8.98 -1.30 4.48
CA ILE A 72 7.91 -2.17 4.97
C ILE A 72 8.49 -3.34 5.74
N THR A 73 9.50 -4.02 5.20
CA THR A 73 10.14 -5.17 5.83
C THR A 73 10.71 -4.80 7.21
N ALA A 74 11.42 -3.68 7.29
CA ALA A 74 12.01 -3.21 8.55
C ALA A 74 10.94 -2.95 9.63
N HIS A 75 9.82 -2.33 9.26
CA HIS A 75 8.78 -1.94 10.21
C HIS A 75 7.75 -3.03 10.52
N LEU A 76 7.82 -4.18 9.86
CA LEU A 76 7.06 -5.38 10.24
C LEU A 76 7.81 -6.25 11.26
N HIS A 77 8.99 -5.84 11.70
CA HIS A 77 9.75 -6.43 12.80
C HIS A 77 9.95 -7.96 12.66
N GLY A 78 10.46 -8.39 11.52
CA GLY A 78 10.79 -9.78 11.26
C GLY A 78 9.62 -10.72 10.93
N ARG A 79 8.41 -10.22 10.85
CA ARG A 79 7.23 -11.06 10.57
C ARG A 79 7.13 -11.51 9.11
N LEU A 80 7.68 -10.73 8.18
CA LEU A 80 7.77 -11.09 6.77
C LEU A 80 9.22 -10.92 6.28
N SER A 81 9.66 -11.82 5.41
CA SER A 81 10.92 -11.65 4.71
C SER A 81 10.82 -10.56 3.66
N ARG A 82 11.96 -9.99 3.29
CA ARG A 82 12.04 -9.02 2.20
C ARG A 82 11.46 -9.57 0.89
N GLU A 83 11.70 -10.84 0.60
CA GLU A 83 11.22 -11.51 -0.60
C GLU A 83 9.69 -11.59 -0.64
N VAL A 84 9.06 -11.91 0.47
CA VAL A 84 7.59 -11.94 0.57
C VAL A 84 7.00 -10.54 0.39
N VAL A 85 7.55 -9.53 1.04
CA VAL A 85 7.11 -8.13 0.88
C VAL A 85 7.26 -7.68 -0.57
N LYS A 86 8.42 -7.95 -1.17
CA LYS A 86 8.72 -7.59 -2.57
C LYS A 86 7.65 -8.12 -3.55
N HIS A 87 7.22 -9.36 -3.39
CA HIS A 87 6.22 -9.98 -4.26
C HIS A 87 4.76 -9.66 -3.89
N SER A 88 4.54 -8.94 -2.80
CA SER A 88 3.22 -8.49 -2.34
C SER A 88 3.03 -6.99 -2.48
N LEU A 89 3.99 -6.27 -3.03
CA LEU A 89 4.00 -4.82 -3.20
C LEU A 89 3.77 -4.45 -4.67
N TYR A 90 2.70 -3.73 -4.92
CA TYR A 90 2.27 -3.28 -6.25
C TYR A 90 2.35 -1.76 -6.33
N LEU A 91 3.17 -1.26 -7.23
CA LEU A 91 3.45 0.15 -7.42
C LEU A 91 3.03 0.61 -8.83
N ARG A 92 3.10 1.93 -9.04
CA ARG A 92 2.85 2.57 -10.34
C ARG A 92 3.92 2.16 -11.34
N PRO A 93 3.56 1.53 -12.47
CA PRO A 93 4.51 1.27 -13.55
C PRO A 93 5.08 2.57 -14.12
N ASP A 94 6.37 2.57 -14.43
CA ASP A 94 7.03 3.73 -15.05
C ASP A 94 6.85 3.68 -16.57
N THR A 95 5.61 3.81 -17.01
CA THR A 95 5.20 3.81 -18.43
C THR A 95 4.40 5.06 -18.74
N ASP A 96 4.31 5.43 -20.03
CA ASP A 96 3.55 6.61 -20.45
C ASP A 96 2.08 6.52 -20.05
N GLU A 97 1.50 5.31 -20.09
CA GLU A 97 0.10 5.07 -19.71
C GLU A 97 -0.16 5.40 -18.23
N TRP A 98 0.76 4.99 -17.32
CA TRP A 98 0.50 5.05 -15.88
C TRP A 98 1.23 6.18 -15.15
N ARG A 99 2.27 6.75 -15.74
CA ARG A 99 3.12 7.75 -15.06
C ARG A 99 2.35 8.93 -14.48
N TYR A 100 1.33 9.40 -15.19
CA TYR A 100 0.51 10.55 -14.78
C TYR A 100 -0.95 10.19 -14.52
N ALA A 101 -1.30 8.91 -14.49
CA ALA A 101 -2.65 8.47 -14.19
C ALA A 101 -3.04 8.81 -12.75
N ARG A 102 -4.33 9.07 -12.52
CA ARG A 102 -4.83 9.31 -11.17
C ARG A 102 -4.67 8.06 -10.31
N ASP A 103 -4.41 8.24 -9.01
CA ASP A 103 -4.26 7.14 -8.07
C ASP A 103 -5.46 6.20 -8.05
N VAL A 104 -6.67 6.73 -8.16
CA VAL A 104 -7.90 5.93 -8.21
C VAL A 104 -7.88 4.97 -9.41
N ASP A 105 -7.53 5.46 -10.59
CA ASP A 105 -7.48 4.64 -11.80
C ASP A 105 -6.37 3.60 -11.72
N LEU A 106 -5.21 3.99 -11.21
CA LEU A 106 -4.08 3.09 -11.00
C LEU A 106 -4.45 1.98 -10.00
N LYS A 107 -4.95 2.32 -8.83
CA LYS A 107 -5.27 1.34 -7.78
C LYS A 107 -6.38 0.40 -8.21
N ARG A 108 -7.36 0.90 -8.96
CA ARG A 108 -8.39 0.07 -9.59
C ARG A 108 -7.77 -0.97 -10.53
N HIS A 109 -6.85 -0.54 -11.39
CA HIS A 109 -6.13 -1.43 -12.30
C HIS A 109 -5.29 -2.47 -11.53
N LEU A 110 -4.48 -2.03 -10.57
CA LEU A 110 -3.66 -2.93 -9.76
C LEU A 110 -4.52 -3.99 -9.07
N PHE A 111 -5.66 -3.58 -8.53
CA PHE A 111 -6.56 -4.49 -7.83
C PHE A 111 -7.12 -5.57 -8.77
N TYR A 112 -7.79 -5.18 -9.85
CA TYR A 112 -8.49 -6.14 -10.69
C TYR A 112 -7.54 -7.00 -11.53
N VAL A 113 -6.42 -6.46 -11.97
CA VAL A 113 -5.50 -7.15 -12.87
C VAL A 113 -4.46 -7.99 -12.13
N LEU A 114 -3.93 -7.48 -11.00
CA LEU A 114 -2.78 -8.10 -10.33
C LEU A 114 -3.11 -8.69 -8.96
N ILE A 115 -3.96 -8.05 -8.18
CA ILE A 115 -4.19 -8.41 -6.78
C ILE A 115 -5.33 -9.44 -6.66
N GLN A 116 -6.50 -9.12 -7.18
CA GLN A 116 -7.68 -10.00 -7.07
C GLN A 116 -7.46 -11.41 -7.61
N PRO A 117 -6.72 -11.65 -8.70
CA PRO A 117 -6.44 -13.00 -9.16
C PRO A 117 -5.65 -13.85 -8.16
N ARG A 118 -4.87 -13.23 -7.29
CA ARG A 118 -3.97 -13.91 -6.33
C ARG A 118 -4.50 -13.94 -4.91
N PHE A 119 -5.26 -12.91 -4.50
CA PHE A 119 -5.68 -12.73 -3.12
C PHE A 119 -7.19 -12.58 -3.01
N ASN A 120 -7.75 -13.11 -1.93
CA ASN A 120 -9.09 -12.75 -1.47
C ASN A 120 -8.94 -11.59 -0.48
N VAL A 121 -9.05 -10.36 -0.99
CA VAL A 121 -8.89 -9.15 -0.17
C VAL A 121 -10.16 -8.93 0.65
N ILE A 122 -10.02 -8.94 1.97
CA ILE A 122 -11.14 -8.84 2.91
C ILE A 122 -11.42 -7.41 3.37
N ALA A 123 -10.43 -6.54 3.35
CA ALA A 123 -10.57 -5.12 3.65
C ALA A 123 -9.34 -4.36 3.19
N ALA A 124 -9.45 -3.04 3.09
CA ALA A 124 -8.35 -2.14 2.75
C ALA A 124 -8.13 -1.09 3.85
N PHE A 125 -6.89 -0.62 3.95
CA PHE A 125 -6.49 0.55 4.75
C PHE A 125 -5.94 1.60 3.79
N ASP A 126 -6.49 2.79 3.83
CA ASP A 126 -6.09 3.90 2.97
C ASP A 126 -6.39 5.23 3.67
N ASP A 127 -5.78 6.32 3.23
CA ASP A 127 -6.00 7.63 3.82
C ASP A 127 -6.81 8.57 2.91
N ARG A 128 -6.72 8.39 1.59
CA ARG A 128 -7.25 9.33 0.61
C ARG A 128 -8.72 9.09 0.31
N ASN A 129 -9.58 10.11 0.47
CA ASN A 129 -11.03 10.00 0.28
C ASN A 129 -11.41 9.33 -1.04
N GLN A 130 -10.80 9.73 -2.14
CA GLN A 130 -11.10 9.19 -3.47
C GLN A 130 -10.81 7.70 -3.56
N VAL A 131 -9.75 7.24 -2.93
CA VAL A 131 -9.35 5.82 -2.95
C VAL A 131 -10.18 5.00 -1.96
N VAL A 132 -10.52 5.58 -0.81
CA VAL A 132 -11.47 4.96 0.13
C VAL A 132 -12.82 4.72 -0.55
N ASP A 133 -13.30 5.70 -1.33
CA ASP A 133 -14.53 5.55 -2.12
C ASP A 133 -14.40 4.42 -3.15
N LEU A 134 -13.25 4.30 -3.82
CA LEU A 134 -12.98 3.19 -4.73
C LEU A 134 -13.16 1.84 -4.04
N TRP A 135 -12.53 1.65 -2.87
CA TRP A 135 -12.62 0.38 -2.15
C TRP A 135 -14.04 0.07 -1.71
N ARG A 136 -14.74 1.05 -1.13
CA ARG A 136 -16.08 0.85 -0.56
C ARG A 136 -17.17 0.72 -1.62
N ASN A 137 -17.17 1.58 -2.63
CA ASN A 137 -18.32 1.75 -3.53
C ASN A 137 -18.10 1.17 -4.93
N VAL A 138 -16.88 0.92 -5.37
CA VAL A 138 -16.58 0.31 -6.67
C VAL A 138 -16.15 -1.14 -6.49
N VAL A 139 -15.14 -1.38 -5.67
CA VAL A 139 -14.66 -2.74 -5.39
C VAL A 139 -15.60 -3.48 -4.44
N GLY A 140 -16.21 -2.78 -3.51
CA GLY A 140 -17.19 -3.34 -2.59
C GLY A 140 -16.59 -4.05 -1.38
N ILE A 141 -15.38 -3.65 -0.95
CA ILE A 141 -14.76 -4.17 0.27
C ILE A 141 -14.78 -3.11 1.37
N PRO A 142 -14.81 -3.51 2.66
CA PRO A 142 -14.63 -2.56 3.76
C PRO A 142 -13.31 -1.82 3.61
N CYS A 143 -13.30 -0.54 3.94
CA CYS A 143 -12.08 0.26 4.01
C CYS A 143 -12.01 1.01 5.33
N LEU A 144 -10.92 0.82 6.06
CA LEU A 144 -10.59 1.55 7.26
C LEU A 144 -9.76 2.77 6.84
N GLN A 145 -10.36 3.95 6.94
CA GLN A 145 -9.69 5.20 6.62
C GLN A 145 -8.86 5.65 7.81
N VAL A 146 -7.55 5.81 7.61
CA VAL A 146 -6.60 6.02 8.71
C VAL A 146 -6.36 7.47 9.05
N SER A 147 -6.76 8.40 8.19
CA SER A 147 -6.66 9.85 8.44
C SER A 147 -7.60 10.63 7.52
N ASN A 148 -7.73 11.94 7.74
CA ASN A 148 -8.46 12.82 6.83
C ASN A 148 -7.73 12.88 5.48
N GLY A 149 -8.44 12.62 4.40
CA GLY A 149 -7.84 12.42 3.08
C GLY A 149 -8.46 13.26 1.97
N ASN A 150 -8.88 14.46 2.28
CA ASN A 150 -9.47 15.38 1.27
C ASN A 150 -8.36 16.09 0.47
N PHE A 151 -7.69 15.33 -0.39
CA PHE A 151 -6.62 15.86 -1.25
C PHE A 151 -6.47 15.02 -2.52
#